data_604ad3138ddede23d166e31d6eedd358
#
_entry.id   604ad3138ddede23d166e31d6eedd358
#
_cell.length_a   1.000
_cell.length_b   1.000
_cell.length_c   1.000
_cell.angle_alpha   90.00
_cell.angle_beta   90.00
_cell.angle_gamma   90.00
#
_symmetry.space_group_name_H-M   'P 1'
#
loop_
_entity.id
_entity.type
_entity.pdbx_description
1 polymer ?
#
loop_
_entity_poly.entity_id
_entity_poly.type
_entity_poly.pdbx_seq_one_letter_code
_entity_poly.pdbx_strand_id
1 'polypeptide(L)'
;LDDISSYTLTFDGSDSSVVSAANDTITSLTHRFVQGQRVTYNKGGGTVITGLSDGVYYIIKEDHNTIKLATSASNATNGVAVNITGVGAGSSHTLNVAFDGVNTKFKATHTNGVKAKITRSAQLVISINGVIQQPHDTATPSTGFGFDLDGTIVFSQAPVSSDVFWAHVLTNNNVTFDISNNDIDNFTGDGSTVAFNLSKSPPDNRNLLVTVDGVVQYPNDPDGTERSYTVVENVLTFSTAPALGTEVQVRHIGFAGSSSGSGSGGVTSFYGRTGAV
;
A
#
# COMPACT_ATOMS: atom_id res chain seq x y z
N LEU A 1 5.77 6.73 -4.72
CA LEU A 1 6.43 5.49 -5.12
C LEU A 1 7.48 5.74 -6.17
N ASP A 2 8.45 4.82 -6.23
CA ASP A 2 9.38 4.72 -7.34
C ASP A 2 8.64 4.33 -8.62
N ASP A 3 9.22 4.66 -9.76
CA ASP A 3 8.75 4.13 -11.03
C ASP A 3 9.00 2.60 -11.05
N ILE A 4 7.96 1.84 -11.24
CA ILE A 4 8.01 0.38 -11.33
C ILE A 4 7.94 -0.13 -12.78
N SER A 5 7.87 0.78 -13.76
CA SER A 5 7.76 0.42 -15.18
C SER A 5 8.99 -0.34 -15.69
N SER A 6 10.14 -0.13 -15.04
CA SER A 6 11.33 -0.93 -15.25
C SER A 6 12.26 -0.98 -14.03
N TYR A 7 12.93 -2.11 -13.84
CA TYR A 7 13.99 -2.26 -12.85
C TYR A 7 15.08 -3.14 -13.40
N THR A 8 16.32 -2.68 -13.31
CA THR A 8 17.51 -3.43 -13.75
C THR A 8 18.41 -3.68 -12.55
N LEU A 9 18.68 -4.95 -12.27
CA LEU A 9 19.74 -5.37 -11.38
C LEU A 9 21.02 -5.58 -12.20
N THR A 10 22.10 -4.88 -11.86
CA THR A 10 23.43 -5.11 -12.42
C THR A 10 24.28 -5.83 -11.38
N PHE A 11 25.02 -6.85 -11.79
CA PHE A 11 25.85 -7.65 -10.89
C PHE A 11 27.10 -8.18 -11.59
N ASP A 12 28.08 -8.60 -10.80
CA ASP A 12 29.30 -9.23 -11.30
C ASP A 12 29.05 -10.74 -11.54
N GLY A 13 28.99 -11.13 -12.82
CA GLY A 13 28.80 -12.52 -13.22
C GLY A 13 30.06 -13.39 -13.06
N SER A 14 31.21 -12.79 -12.77
CA SER A 14 32.47 -13.51 -12.51
C SER A 14 32.72 -13.79 -11.03
N ASP A 15 31.95 -13.15 -10.14
CA ASP A 15 32.10 -13.29 -8.68
C ASP A 15 31.37 -14.53 -8.17
N SER A 16 32.09 -15.50 -7.64
CA SER A 16 31.54 -16.72 -7.05
C SER A 16 30.78 -16.48 -5.74
N SER A 17 30.93 -15.30 -5.12
CA SER A 17 30.08 -14.90 -3.99
C SER A 17 28.71 -14.39 -4.43
N VAL A 18 28.57 -13.94 -5.66
CA VAL A 18 27.34 -13.49 -6.30
C VAL A 18 26.66 -14.64 -7.04
N VAL A 19 27.41 -15.41 -7.82
CA VAL A 19 26.90 -16.52 -8.64
C VAL A 19 27.35 -17.85 -8.05
N SER A 20 26.42 -18.63 -7.52
CA SER A 20 26.72 -19.94 -6.93
C SER A 20 26.29 -21.07 -7.86
N ALA A 21 27.27 -21.79 -8.42
CA ALA A 21 27.03 -23.00 -9.17
C ALA A 21 26.59 -24.19 -8.30
N ALA A 22 26.91 -24.18 -6.99
CA ALA A 22 26.52 -25.25 -6.09
C ALA A 22 25.01 -25.21 -5.71
N ASN A 23 24.41 -24.01 -5.77
CA ASN A 23 23.03 -23.78 -5.35
C ASN A 23 22.13 -23.26 -6.48
N ASP A 24 22.66 -23.03 -7.69
CA ASP A 24 21.97 -22.40 -8.83
C ASP A 24 21.44 -21.00 -8.52
N THR A 25 22.15 -20.22 -7.69
CA THR A 25 21.67 -18.94 -7.19
C THR A 25 22.45 -17.75 -7.70
N ILE A 26 21.76 -16.61 -7.78
CA ILE A 26 22.34 -15.27 -7.94
C ILE A 26 21.97 -14.48 -6.70
N THR A 27 22.99 -13.93 -6.01
CA THR A 27 22.81 -13.16 -4.77
C THR A 27 23.06 -11.69 -5.03
N SER A 28 22.13 -10.84 -4.59
CA SER A 28 22.26 -9.39 -4.64
C SER A 28 21.52 -8.77 -3.48
N LEU A 29 22.15 -7.85 -2.76
CA LEU A 29 21.54 -7.18 -1.62
C LEU A 29 20.25 -6.46 -2.05
N THR A 30 19.14 -6.85 -1.40
CA THR A 30 17.83 -6.20 -1.53
C THR A 30 17.30 -6.07 -2.97
N HIS A 31 17.32 -7.18 -3.73
CA HIS A 31 16.69 -7.18 -5.06
C HIS A 31 15.18 -6.91 -4.99
N ARG A 32 14.63 -6.35 -6.07
CA ARG A 32 13.20 -5.99 -6.17
C ARG A 32 12.37 -7.03 -6.94
N PHE A 33 12.91 -8.20 -7.23
CA PHE A 33 12.19 -9.22 -7.96
C PHE A 33 11.12 -9.91 -7.13
N VAL A 34 10.07 -10.37 -7.83
CA VAL A 34 8.92 -11.08 -7.28
C VAL A 34 8.89 -12.50 -7.83
N GLN A 35 8.36 -13.44 -7.05
CA GLN A 35 8.20 -14.84 -7.48
C GLN A 35 7.44 -14.94 -8.81
N GLY A 36 7.99 -15.68 -9.76
CA GLY A 36 7.40 -15.93 -11.07
C GLY A 36 7.51 -14.77 -12.06
N GLN A 37 8.19 -13.69 -11.71
CA GLN A 37 8.36 -12.51 -12.56
C GLN A 37 9.25 -12.84 -13.77
N ARG A 38 8.82 -12.43 -14.96
CA ARG A 38 9.59 -12.58 -16.21
C ARG A 38 10.68 -11.52 -16.25
N VAL A 39 11.91 -11.94 -16.51
CA VAL A 39 13.09 -11.06 -16.60
C VAL A 39 13.88 -11.35 -17.87
N THR A 40 14.64 -10.37 -18.32
CA THR A 40 15.62 -10.54 -19.39
C THR A 40 17.01 -10.51 -18.80
N TYR A 41 17.75 -11.59 -18.98
CA TYR A 41 19.16 -11.69 -18.65
C TYR A 41 20.01 -11.23 -19.83
N ASN A 42 21.04 -10.43 -19.55
CA ASN A 42 22.06 -10.05 -20.52
C ASN A 42 23.45 -10.08 -19.84
N LYS A 43 24.40 -10.69 -20.50
CA LYS A 43 25.82 -10.82 -20.04
C LYS A 43 26.59 -9.51 -20.07
N GLY A 44 26.05 -8.43 -20.64
CA GLY A 44 26.78 -7.20 -20.88
C GLY A 44 27.93 -7.40 -21.86
N GLY A 45 29.11 -6.87 -21.55
CA GLY A 45 30.33 -7.02 -22.34
C GLY A 45 31.15 -8.30 -22.07
N GLY A 46 30.67 -9.16 -21.13
CA GLY A 46 31.39 -10.35 -20.66
C GLY A 46 31.03 -11.65 -21.37
N THR A 47 31.29 -12.78 -20.71
CA THR A 47 30.76 -14.09 -21.09
C THR A 47 29.61 -14.51 -20.21
N VAL A 48 28.66 -15.27 -20.75
CA VAL A 48 27.51 -15.75 -20.00
C VAL A 48 27.92 -16.61 -18.80
N ILE A 49 27.12 -16.57 -17.76
CA ILE A 49 27.17 -17.55 -16.64
C ILE A 49 26.95 -18.94 -17.25
N THR A 50 27.79 -19.92 -16.93
CA THR A 50 27.69 -21.26 -17.52
C THR A 50 26.37 -21.93 -17.10
N GLY A 51 25.58 -22.28 -18.09
CA GLY A 51 24.19 -22.77 -17.91
C GLY A 51 23.12 -21.75 -18.33
N LEU A 52 23.49 -20.48 -18.54
CA LEU A 52 22.60 -19.43 -19.05
C LEU A 52 22.99 -19.04 -20.51
N SER A 53 22.07 -18.32 -21.14
CA SER A 53 22.25 -17.57 -22.38
C SER A 53 21.54 -16.24 -22.26
N ASP A 54 21.95 -15.23 -23.04
CA ASP A 54 21.19 -14.00 -23.13
C ASP A 54 19.73 -14.32 -23.54
N GLY A 55 18.75 -13.78 -22.79
CA GLY A 55 17.36 -14.07 -23.07
C GLY A 55 16.45 -14.00 -21.86
N VAL A 56 15.27 -14.59 -22.02
CA VAL A 56 14.17 -14.52 -21.05
C VAL A 56 14.23 -15.67 -20.06
N TYR A 57 14.05 -15.31 -18.80
CA TYR A 57 13.92 -16.23 -17.65
C TYR A 57 12.79 -15.80 -16.73
N TYR A 58 12.51 -16.64 -15.74
CA TYR A 58 11.49 -16.40 -14.71
C TYR A 58 12.13 -16.54 -13.34
N ILE A 59 11.80 -15.64 -12.42
CA ILE A 59 12.37 -15.58 -11.08
C ILE A 59 11.80 -16.68 -10.19
N ILE A 60 12.68 -17.45 -9.58
CA ILE A 60 12.41 -18.21 -8.36
C ILE A 60 13.02 -17.39 -7.22
N LYS A 61 12.16 -16.84 -6.35
CA LYS A 61 12.60 -16.02 -5.23
C LYS A 61 12.86 -16.90 -4.01
N GLU A 62 14.12 -17.06 -3.63
CA GLU A 62 14.49 -17.78 -2.39
C GLU A 62 14.28 -16.89 -1.16
N ASP A 63 14.82 -15.67 -1.18
CA ASP A 63 14.65 -14.68 -0.13
C ASP A 63 14.76 -13.24 -0.69
N HIS A 64 15.06 -12.23 0.15
CA HIS A 64 15.17 -10.84 -0.29
C HIS A 64 16.52 -10.49 -0.95
N ASN A 65 17.51 -11.38 -0.87
CA ASN A 65 18.83 -11.20 -1.46
C ASN A 65 19.14 -12.26 -2.52
N THR A 66 18.41 -13.37 -2.58
CA THR A 66 18.78 -14.56 -3.34
C THR A 66 17.67 -14.98 -4.27
N ILE A 67 18.01 -15.20 -5.53
CA ILE A 67 17.12 -15.69 -6.57
C ILE A 67 17.74 -16.88 -7.31
N LYS A 68 16.88 -17.67 -7.95
CA LYS A 68 17.22 -18.60 -9.03
C LYS A 68 16.47 -18.22 -10.29
N LEU A 69 16.92 -18.73 -11.40
CA LEU A 69 16.29 -18.50 -12.71
C LEU A 69 15.64 -19.78 -13.21
N ALA A 70 14.47 -19.66 -13.82
CA ALA A 70 13.77 -20.75 -14.49
C ALA A 70 13.51 -20.42 -15.95
N THR A 71 13.41 -21.44 -16.80
CA THR A 71 13.19 -21.28 -18.25
C THR A 71 11.73 -21.03 -18.63
N SER A 72 10.80 -21.19 -17.68
CA SER A 72 9.36 -20.95 -17.89
C SER A 72 8.66 -20.53 -16.58
N ALA A 73 7.49 -19.89 -16.71
CA ALA A 73 6.67 -19.55 -15.56
C ALA A 73 6.23 -20.79 -14.74
N SER A 74 5.95 -21.91 -15.43
CA SER A 74 5.63 -23.18 -14.78
C SER A 74 6.80 -23.72 -13.98
N ASN A 75 8.01 -23.68 -14.54
CA ASN A 75 9.23 -24.10 -13.84
C ASN A 75 9.49 -23.21 -12.62
N ALA A 76 9.29 -21.89 -12.74
CA ALA A 76 9.43 -20.98 -11.59
C ALA A 76 8.44 -21.31 -10.47
N THR A 77 7.18 -21.61 -10.81
CA THR A 77 6.16 -22.01 -9.83
C THR A 77 6.50 -23.33 -9.14
N ASN A 78 7.09 -24.27 -9.87
CA ASN A 78 7.44 -25.61 -9.37
C ASN A 78 8.85 -25.64 -8.74
N GLY A 79 9.57 -24.53 -8.66
CA GLY A 79 10.93 -24.47 -8.10
C GLY A 79 12.00 -25.13 -8.97
N VAL A 80 11.74 -25.34 -10.27
CA VAL A 80 12.68 -25.98 -11.19
C VAL A 80 13.62 -24.91 -11.77
N ALA A 81 14.80 -24.79 -11.19
CA ALA A 81 15.81 -23.82 -11.61
C ALA A 81 16.62 -24.29 -12.82
N VAL A 82 17.23 -23.32 -13.51
CA VAL A 82 18.31 -23.58 -14.47
C VAL A 82 19.53 -24.05 -13.71
N ASN A 83 20.16 -25.13 -14.18
CA ASN A 83 21.41 -25.63 -13.63
C ASN A 83 22.57 -24.70 -14.03
N ILE A 84 23.09 -23.95 -13.09
CA ILE A 84 24.27 -23.10 -13.21
C ILE A 84 25.51 -23.97 -12.89
N THR A 85 26.40 -24.13 -13.83
CA THR A 85 27.57 -25.02 -13.66
C THR A 85 28.91 -24.25 -13.53
N GLY A 86 28.87 -22.91 -13.59
CA GLY A 86 30.03 -22.05 -13.41
C GLY A 86 29.71 -20.59 -13.53
N VAL A 87 30.61 -19.72 -13.08
CA VAL A 87 30.53 -18.29 -13.26
C VAL A 87 30.74 -17.88 -14.72
N GLY A 88 30.34 -16.66 -15.05
CA GLY A 88 30.67 -16.01 -16.32
C GLY A 88 31.95 -15.18 -16.24
N ALA A 89 32.03 -14.14 -17.06
CA ALA A 89 33.06 -13.11 -16.97
C ALA A 89 32.47 -11.73 -17.19
N GLY A 90 32.93 -10.76 -16.40
CA GLY A 90 32.50 -9.37 -16.48
C GLY A 90 31.55 -8.96 -15.35
N SER A 91 31.63 -7.68 -14.98
CA SER A 91 30.91 -7.07 -13.85
C SER A 91 29.60 -6.38 -14.26
N SER A 92 29.16 -6.54 -15.50
CA SER A 92 28.03 -5.80 -16.07
C SER A 92 26.87 -6.72 -16.51
N HIS A 93 26.76 -7.89 -15.89
CA HIS A 93 25.60 -8.75 -16.12
C HIS A 93 24.32 -8.07 -15.59
N THR A 94 23.23 -8.20 -16.30
CA THR A 94 21.96 -7.58 -15.91
C THR A 94 20.80 -8.56 -15.89
N LEU A 95 19.88 -8.33 -14.96
CA LEU A 95 18.54 -8.87 -14.96
C LEU A 95 17.57 -7.70 -15.00
N ASN A 96 16.79 -7.61 -16.04
CA ASN A 96 15.82 -6.53 -16.24
C ASN A 96 14.40 -7.07 -16.14
N VAL A 97 13.54 -6.39 -15.36
CA VAL A 97 12.09 -6.52 -15.40
C VAL A 97 11.51 -5.21 -15.92
N ALA A 98 10.47 -5.28 -16.73
CA ALA A 98 9.82 -4.11 -17.29
C ALA A 98 8.33 -4.36 -17.54
N PHE A 99 7.61 -3.30 -17.84
CA PHE A 99 6.29 -3.38 -18.47
C PHE A 99 6.49 -3.96 -19.88
N ASP A 100 6.05 -5.17 -20.09
CA ASP A 100 6.36 -5.95 -21.31
C ASP A 100 5.11 -6.64 -21.89
N GLY A 101 3.94 -6.33 -21.38
CA GLY A 101 2.66 -6.96 -21.77
C GLY A 101 2.50 -8.40 -21.23
N VAL A 102 3.41 -8.86 -20.38
CA VAL A 102 3.37 -10.21 -19.77
C VAL A 102 3.43 -10.14 -18.25
N ASN A 103 4.33 -9.33 -17.70
CA ASN A 103 4.46 -9.14 -16.27
C ASN A 103 3.27 -8.39 -15.69
N THR A 104 2.63 -8.96 -14.66
CA THR A 104 1.55 -8.32 -13.89
C THR A 104 1.98 -7.93 -12.48
N LYS A 105 3.15 -8.38 -12.01
CA LYS A 105 3.59 -8.24 -10.61
C LYS A 105 4.84 -7.38 -10.52
N PHE A 106 4.82 -6.35 -9.67
CA PHE A 106 5.93 -5.41 -9.50
C PHE A 106 6.10 -5.03 -8.04
N LYS A 107 7.33 -4.91 -7.57
CA LYS A 107 7.64 -4.54 -6.19
C LYS A 107 7.45 -3.05 -5.97
N ALA A 108 6.60 -2.69 -5.00
CA ALA A 108 6.44 -1.30 -4.59
C ALA A 108 7.61 -0.86 -3.69
N THR A 109 8.35 0.15 -4.13
CA THR A 109 9.46 0.76 -3.39
C THR A 109 9.33 2.28 -3.37
N HIS A 110 9.94 2.93 -2.39
CA HIS A 110 10.14 4.37 -2.41
C HIS A 110 11.36 4.74 -3.27
N THR A 111 11.45 6.01 -3.69
CA THR A 111 12.55 6.55 -4.50
C THR A 111 13.95 6.32 -3.94
N ASN A 112 14.08 6.00 -2.66
CA ASN A 112 15.32 5.62 -2.01
C ASN A 112 15.55 4.09 -1.98
N GLY A 113 14.74 3.29 -2.70
CA GLY A 113 14.82 1.84 -2.74
C GLY A 113 14.24 1.11 -1.52
N VAL A 114 13.80 1.84 -0.50
CA VAL A 114 13.19 1.24 0.69
C VAL A 114 11.79 0.71 0.33
N LYS A 115 11.47 -0.49 0.83
CA LYS A 115 10.15 -1.09 0.66
C LYS A 115 9.07 -0.14 1.18
N ALA A 116 8.08 0.16 0.34
CA ALA A 116 6.92 0.95 0.76
C ALA A 116 6.10 0.18 1.80
N LYS A 117 5.87 0.80 2.95
CA LYS A 117 5.02 0.22 4.01
C LYS A 117 3.55 0.46 3.67
N ILE A 118 2.99 -0.41 2.85
CA ILE A 118 1.61 -0.38 2.39
C ILE A 118 0.95 -1.66 2.92
N THR A 119 -0.22 -1.53 3.50
CA THR A 119 -0.97 -2.65 4.10
C THR A 119 -2.28 -2.94 3.35
N ARG A 120 -2.75 -1.99 2.53
CA ARG A 120 -3.98 -2.10 1.73
C ARG A 120 -3.81 -1.43 0.38
N SER A 121 -4.45 -1.96 -0.64
CA SER A 121 -4.45 -1.39 -1.99
C SER A 121 -5.01 0.04 -2.02
N ALA A 122 -6.01 0.34 -1.19
CA ALA A 122 -6.63 1.67 -1.08
C ALA A 122 -5.67 2.79 -0.58
N GLN A 123 -4.49 2.43 -0.05
CA GLN A 123 -3.43 3.39 0.28
C GLN A 123 -2.63 3.86 -0.93
N LEU A 124 -2.88 3.27 -2.10
CA LEU A 124 -2.23 3.61 -3.36
C LEU A 124 -3.22 4.26 -4.33
N VAL A 125 -2.81 5.34 -4.94
CA VAL A 125 -3.39 5.83 -6.19
C VAL A 125 -2.41 5.49 -7.30
N ILE A 126 -2.82 4.63 -8.20
CA ILE A 126 -2.03 4.21 -9.36
C ILE A 126 -2.70 4.72 -10.63
N SER A 127 -1.92 5.28 -11.52
CA SER A 127 -2.35 5.67 -12.85
C SER A 127 -1.53 4.95 -13.91
N ILE A 128 -2.21 4.45 -14.94
CA ILE A 128 -1.64 3.98 -16.19
C ILE A 128 -2.20 4.85 -17.31
N ASN A 129 -1.33 5.54 -18.06
CA ASN A 129 -1.71 6.44 -19.16
C ASN A 129 -2.73 7.53 -18.74
N GLY A 130 -2.62 8.03 -17.52
CA GLY A 130 -3.55 9.02 -16.96
C GLY A 130 -4.86 8.45 -16.43
N VAL A 131 -5.11 7.14 -16.58
CA VAL A 131 -6.30 6.46 -16.05
C VAL A 131 -6.02 5.90 -14.68
N ILE A 132 -6.79 6.32 -13.68
CA ILE A 132 -6.69 5.81 -12.31
C ILE A 132 -7.18 4.35 -12.28
N GLN A 133 -6.34 3.49 -11.74
CA GLN A 133 -6.62 2.07 -11.60
C GLN A 133 -7.42 1.80 -10.32
N GLN A 134 -8.43 0.94 -10.41
CA GLN A 134 -9.25 0.56 -9.26
C GLN A 134 -8.46 -0.35 -8.30
N PRO A 135 -8.38 -0.01 -6.99
CA PRO A 135 -7.70 -0.85 -6.01
C PRO A 135 -8.57 -2.02 -5.53
N HIS A 136 -7.93 -3.17 -5.30
CA HIS A 136 -8.55 -4.36 -4.73
C HIS A 136 -7.63 -4.98 -3.66
N ASP A 137 -8.18 -5.36 -2.51
CA ASP A 137 -7.43 -6.05 -1.43
C ASP A 137 -7.35 -7.56 -1.73
N THR A 138 -6.75 -7.93 -2.85
CA THR A 138 -6.52 -9.31 -3.28
C THR A 138 -5.26 -9.42 -4.13
N ALA A 139 -4.60 -10.57 -4.09
CA ALA A 139 -3.48 -10.88 -4.97
C ALA A 139 -3.90 -11.30 -6.40
N THR A 140 -5.21 -11.42 -6.66
CA THR A 140 -5.77 -11.81 -7.98
C THR A 140 -6.90 -10.87 -8.39
N PRO A 141 -6.60 -9.60 -8.69
CA PRO A 141 -7.62 -8.62 -9.06
C PRO A 141 -8.23 -8.98 -10.43
N SER A 142 -9.55 -8.82 -10.56
CA SER A 142 -10.25 -8.99 -11.84
C SER A 142 -10.21 -7.73 -12.72
N THR A 143 -10.03 -6.56 -12.10
CA THR A 143 -9.87 -5.24 -12.74
C THR A 143 -8.82 -4.43 -11.99
N GLY A 144 -8.28 -3.38 -12.59
CA GLY A 144 -7.35 -2.45 -11.96
C GLY A 144 -6.11 -3.16 -11.37
N PHE A 145 -5.88 -2.99 -10.07
CA PHE A 145 -4.75 -3.61 -9.40
C PHE A 145 -5.10 -4.15 -8.01
N GLY A 146 -4.37 -5.18 -7.61
CA GLY A 146 -4.34 -5.70 -6.25
C GLY A 146 -3.02 -5.40 -5.57
N PHE A 147 -2.94 -5.71 -4.28
CA PHE A 147 -1.75 -5.53 -3.47
C PHE A 147 -1.53 -6.74 -2.57
N ASP A 148 -0.33 -7.30 -2.62
CA ASP A 148 0.07 -8.41 -1.76
C ASP A 148 0.78 -7.88 -0.51
N LEU A 149 0.60 -8.56 0.63
CA LEU A 149 1.17 -8.19 1.93
C LEU A 149 2.71 -8.10 1.94
N ASP A 150 3.39 -8.72 0.97
CA ASP A 150 4.84 -8.59 0.81
C ASP A 150 5.28 -7.28 0.14
N GLY A 151 4.33 -6.42 -0.26
CA GLY A 151 4.58 -5.14 -0.94
C GLY A 151 4.63 -5.26 -2.46
N THR A 152 3.92 -6.22 -3.03
CA THR A 152 3.80 -6.42 -4.47
C THR A 152 2.51 -5.83 -5.01
N ILE A 153 2.61 -4.98 -6.02
CA ILE A 153 1.49 -4.53 -6.84
C ILE A 153 1.21 -5.61 -7.88
N VAL A 154 -0.06 -6.01 -8.01
CA VAL A 154 -0.50 -7.00 -9.00
C VAL A 154 -1.55 -6.35 -9.89
N PHE A 155 -1.22 -6.15 -11.16
CA PHE A 155 -2.18 -5.65 -12.15
C PHE A 155 -3.07 -6.78 -12.67
N SER A 156 -4.34 -6.48 -12.93
CA SER A 156 -5.28 -7.43 -13.56
C SER A 156 -4.90 -7.70 -15.02
N GLN A 157 -4.29 -6.73 -15.68
CA GLN A 157 -3.74 -6.83 -17.05
C GLN A 157 -2.29 -6.35 -17.04
N ALA A 158 -1.43 -7.05 -17.77
CA ALA A 158 -0.02 -6.71 -17.86
C ALA A 158 0.18 -5.38 -18.59
N PRO A 159 0.82 -4.38 -17.96
CA PRO A 159 1.16 -3.14 -18.63
C PRO A 159 2.18 -3.38 -19.75
N VAL A 160 2.09 -2.59 -20.83
CA VAL A 160 3.01 -2.68 -21.98
C VAL A 160 4.10 -1.59 -21.89
N SER A 161 5.17 -1.75 -22.65
CA SER A 161 6.36 -0.87 -22.61
C SER A 161 6.08 0.60 -22.95
N SER A 162 4.97 0.90 -23.63
CA SER A 162 4.54 2.27 -23.94
C SER A 162 3.69 2.91 -22.85
N ASP A 163 3.29 2.16 -21.83
CA ASP A 163 2.43 2.66 -20.77
C ASP A 163 3.20 3.59 -19.82
N VAL A 164 2.59 4.72 -19.51
CA VAL A 164 3.11 5.69 -18.56
C VAL A 164 2.53 5.41 -17.18
N PHE A 165 3.42 5.14 -16.24
CA PHE A 165 3.06 4.85 -14.85
C PHE A 165 3.39 6.02 -13.94
N TRP A 166 2.49 6.30 -13.02
CA TRP A 166 2.79 7.02 -11.78
C TRP A 166 1.93 6.50 -10.62
N ALA A 167 2.44 6.65 -9.42
CA ALA A 167 1.70 6.26 -8.23
C ALA A 167 2.02 7.14 -7.04
N HIS A 168 1.00 7.38 -6.20
CA HIS A 168 1.13 8.05 -4.92
C HIS A 168 0.70 7.15 -3.78
N VAL A 169 1.42 7.24 -2.66
CA VAL A 169 1.01 6.65 -1.38
C VAL A 169 0.22 7.71 -0.61
N LEU A 170 -1.03 7.42 -0.28
CA LEU A 170 -1.93 8.35 0.40
C LEU A 170 -1.68 8.45 1.90
N THR A 171 -0.87 7.56 2.48
CA THR A 171 -0.59 7.56 3.92
C THR A 171 0.86 7.89 4.20
N ASN A 172 1.06 8.85 5.10
CA ASN A 172 2.36 9.14 5.67
C ASN A 172 2.68 8.14 6.79
N ASN A 173 3.94 7.73 6.88
CA ASN A 173 4.44 6.60 7.70
C ASN A 173 4.28 6.72 9.22
N ASN A 174 3.61 7.72 9.77
CA ASN A 174 3.54 7.93 11.22
C ASN A 174 2.15 8.20 11.79
N VAL A 175 1.11 8.15 10.97
CA VAL A 175 -0.27 8.21 11.50
C VAL A 175 -0.99 6.99 10.95
N THR A 176 -1.16 5.99 11.78
CA THR A 176 -2.17 4.96 11.56
C THR A 176 -3.52 5.68 11.66
N PHE A 177 -3.99 6.25 10.56
CA PHE A 177 -5.41 6.48 10.44
C PHE A 177 -6.03 5.10 10.36
N ASP A 178 -6.52 4.62 11.47
CA ASP A 178 -7.37 3.45 11.49
C ASP A 178 -8.73 3.87 10.91
N ILE A 179 -8.83 3.83 9.57
CA ILE A 179 -10.10 4.04 8.86
C ILE A 179 -11.03 2.85 9.13
N SER A 180 -10.53 1.78 9.76
CA SER A 180 -11.34 0.61 10.12
C SER A 180 -12.31 0.90 11.25
N ASN A 181 -12.20 2.03 11.93
CA ASN A 181 -13.08 2.48 12.99
C ASN A 181 -13.92 3.70 12.57
N ASN A 182 -14.54 3.65 11.42
CA ASN A 182 -15.76 4.44 11.20
C ASN A 182 -16.85 3.83 12.07
N ASP A 183 -16.82 4.17 13.37
CA ASP A 183 -17.89 3.78 14.27
C ASP A 183 -19.19 4.41 13.78
N ILE A 184 -20.23 3.60 13.83
CA ILE A 184 -21.58 4.02 13.49
C ILE A 184 -22.41 3.85 14.75
N ASP A 185 -22.92 4.95 15.23
CA ASP A 185 -23.95 4.94 16.27
C ASP A 185 -25.32 4.94 15.60
N ASN A 186 -26.18 4.02 16.00
CA ASN A 186 -27.55 3.92 15.53
C ASN A 186 -28.51 4.12 16.70
N PHE A 187 -29.51 4.98 16.48
CA PHE A 187 -30.57 5.26 17.45
C PHE A 187 -31.92 5.22 16.75
N THR A 188 -32.99 5.13 17.54
CA THR A 188 -34.38 5.25 17.06
C THR A 188 -35.01 6.47 17.69
N GLY A 189 -35.59 7.33 16.87
CA GLY A 189 -36.36 8.47 17.34
C GLY A 189 -37.61 8.02 18.14
N ASP A 190 -37.90 8.74 19.20
CA ASP A 190 -39.11 8.53 20.05
C ASP A 190 -40.07 9.72 20.01
N GLY A 191 -39.76 10.74 19.20
CA GLY A 191 -40.54 11.96 19.06
C GLY A 191 -40.40 12.97 20.22
N SER A 192 -39.52 12.69 21.20
CA SER A 192 -39.32 13.52 22.39
C SER A 192 -37.86 13.72 22.78
N THR A 193 -37.05 12.71 22.63
CA THR A 193 -35.62 12.75 22.96
C THR A 193 -34.85 13.52 21.89
N VAL A 194 -34.09 14.55 22.31
CA VAL A 194 -33.21 15.35 21.44
C VAL A 194 -31.77 15.03 21.63
N ALA A 195 -31.35 14.45 22.77
CA ALA A 195 -29.94 14.22 23.11
C ALA A 195 -29.58 12.73 23.05
N PHE A 196 -28.52 12.39 22.31
CA PHE A 196 -28.05 11.02 22.08
C PHE A 196 -26.57 10.90 22.45
N ASN A 197 -26.23 9.90 23.24
CA ASN A 197 -24.85 9.63 23.63
C ASN A 197 -24.12 8.86 22.53
N LEU A 198 -23.10 9.46 21.95
CA LEU A 198 -22.25 8.82 20.94
C LEU A 198 -21.21 7.91 21.61
N SER A 199 -20.76 6.90 20.88
CA SER A 199 -19.70 5.99 21.31
C SER A 199 -18.35 6.70 21.47
N LYS A 200 -18.15 7.81 20.76
CA LYS A 200 -16.91 8.63 20.78
C LYS A 200 -17.22 10.11 20.79
N SER A 201 -16.33 10.91 21.40
CA SER A 201 -16.38 12.37 21.33
C SER A 201 -15.75 12.85 20.03
N PRO A 202 -16.50 13.47 19.10
CA PRO A 202 -15.92 14.06 17.91
C PRO A 202 -15.15 15.36 18.23
N PRO A 203 -14.05 15.67 17.52
CA PRO A 203 -13.33 16.93 17.69
C PRO A 203 -14.17 18.17 17.33
N ASP A 204 -15.10 18.01 16.40
CA ASP A 204 -15.96 19.09 15.89
C ASP A 204 -17.27 18.49 15.35
N ASN A 205 -18.36 19.27 15.34
CA ASN A 205 -19.67 18.88 14.80
C ASN A 205 -19.58 18.38 13.34
N ARG A 206 -18.63 18.92 12.58
CA ARG A 206 -18.41 18.60 11.15
C ARG A 206 -17.68 17.27 10.93
N ASN A 207 -17.16 16.65 11.99
CA ASN A 207 -16.54 15.32 11.91
C ASN A 207 -17.57 14.18 11.99
N LEU A 208 -18.84 14.50 11.89
CA LEU A 208 -19.94 13.54 11.86
C LEU A 208 -20.75 13.67 10.56
N LEU A 209 -21.19 12.54 10.05
CA LEU A 209 -22.29 12.47 9.09
C LEU A 209 -23.51 11.91 9.80
N VAL A 210 -24.47 12.77 10.06
CA VAL A 210 -25.71 12.44 10.75
C VAL A 210 -26.85 12.33 9.74
N THR A 211 -27.60 11.25 9.79
CA THR A 211 -28.79 11.06 8.96
C THR A 211 -30.00 10.68 9.82
N VAL A 212 -31.17 11.17 9.44
CA VAL A 212 -32.48 10.75 9.98
C VAL A 212 -33.30 10.20 8.83
N ASP A 213 -33.67 8.93 8.87
CA ASP A 213 -34.31 8.20 7.75
C ASP A 213 -33.54 8.37 6.41
N GLY A 214 -32.19 8.36 6.46
CA GLY A 214 -31.33 8.56 5.31
C GLY A 214 -31.17 10.01 4.84
N VAL A 215 -31.89 10.97 5.44
CA VAL A 215 -31.75 12.41 5.12
C VAL A 215 -30.63 13.01 5.94
N VAL A 216 -29.63 13.60 5.26
CA VAL A 216 -28.46 14.23 5.90
C VAL A 216 -28.89 15.44 6.72
N GLN A 217 -28.42 15.50 7.96
CA GLN A 217 -28.65 16.59 8.90
C GLN A 217 -27.44 17.54 8.89
N TYR A 218 -27.69 18.84 8.95
CA TYR A 218 -26.64 19.86 8.98
C TYR A 218 -26.19 20.15 10.43
N PRO A 219 -24.88 20.15 10.72
CA PRO A 219 -24.38 20.62 12.00
C PRO A 219 -24.60 22.13 12.16
N ASN A 220 -24.68 22.62 13.40
CA ASN A 220 -24.67 24.04 13.69
C ASN A 220 -23.39 24.68 13.18
N ASP A 221 -23.51 25.90 12.62
CA ASP A 221 -22.36 26.63 12.09
C ASP A 221 -21.46 27.17 13.21
N PRO A 222 -20.14 27.34 12.96
CA PRO A 222 -19.22 27.89 13.96
C PRO A 222 -19.53 29.32 14.40
N ASP A 223 -20.29 30.06 13.60
CA ASP A 223 -20.73 31.44 13.90
C ASP A 223 -21.94 31.50 14.85
N GLY A 224 -22.42 30.34 15.30
CA GLY A 224 -23.58 30.20 16.19
C GLY A 224 -24.93 30.08 15.48
N THR A 225 -24.93 30.01 14.13
CA THR A 225 -26.21 29.76 13.42
C THR A 225 -26.70 28.35 13.74
N GLU A 226 -27.87 28.26 14.30
CA GLU A 226 -28.51 26.99 14.62
C GLU A 226 -29.00 26.28 13.35
N ARG A 227 -28.71 24.99 13.27
CA ARG A 227 -29.12 24.08 12.20
C ARG A 227 -29.85 22.87 12.80
N SER A 228 -29.55 21.68 12.30
CA SER A 228 -30.25 20.46 12.74
C SER A 228 -29.70 19.90 14.05
N TYR A 229 -28.42 20.05 14.33
CA TYR A 229 -27.81 19.48 15.54
C TYR A 229 -26.50 20.19 15.95
N THR A 230 -26.17 20.00 17.23
CA THR A 230 -24.84 20.32 17.80
C THR A 230 -24.27 19.12 18.54
N VAL A 231 -22.97 19.11 18.80
CA VAL A 231 -22.31 18.09 19.64
C VAL A 231 -21.44 18.77 20.68
N VAL A 232 -21.61 18.36 21.93
CA VAL A 232 -20.74 18.77 23.04
C VAL A 232 -20.19 17.49 23.68
N GLU A 233 -18.86 17.36 23.69
CA GLU A 233 -18.21 16.12 24.08
C GLU A 233 -18.72 14.93 23.25
N ASN A 234 -19.36 13.95 23.86
CA ASN A 234 -19.97 12.82 23.17
C ASN A 234 -21.50 12.88 23.12
N VAL A 235 -22.10 14.05 23.37
CA VAL A 235 -23.55 14.20 23.32
C VAL A 235 -23.95 14.96 22.06
N LEU A 236 -24.64 14.27 21.15
CA LEU A 236 -25.29 14.88 19.98
C LEU A 236 -26.68 15.35 20.39
N THR A 237 -26.99 16.63 20.18
CA THR A 237 -28.30 17.23 20.50
C THR A 237 -28.92 17.78 19.23
N PHE A 238 -30.07 17.25 18.85
CA PHE A 238 -30.90 17.79 17.77
C PHE A 238 -31.66 19.03 18.19
N SER A 239 -31.84 19.97 17.27
CA SER A 239 -32.72 21.14 17.48
C SER A 239 -34.21 20.76 17.57
N THR A 240 -34.59 19.64 16.96
CA THR A 240 -35.96 19.07 17.02
C THR A 240 -35.84 17.56 17.18
N ALA A 241 -36.63 16.99 18.10
CA ALA A 241 -36.58 15.55 18.34
C ALA A 241 -36.92 14.75 17.08
N PRO A 242 -36.11 13.73 16.71
CA PRO A 242 -36.45 12.81 15.63
C PRO A 242 -37.77 12.12 15.91
N ALA A 243 -38.63 12.02 14.88
CA ALA A 243 -39.98 11.49 15.04
C ALA A 243 -39.97 10.04 15.51
N LEU A 244 -41.07 9.60 16.12
CA LEU A 244 -41.22 8.23 16.60
C LEU A 244 -41.00 7.21 15.47
N GLY A 245 -40.09 6.29 15.69
CA GLY A 245 -39.75 5.20 14.76
C GLY A 245 -38.78 5.57 13.65
N THR A 246 -38.28 6.83 13.58
CA THR A 246 -37.24 7.20 12.60
C THR A 246 -35.90 6.59 12.95
N GLU A 247 -35.14 6.19 11.94
CA GLU A 247 -33.75 5.72 12.10
C GLU A 247 -32.80 6.93 12.16
N VAL A 248 -32.03 7.03 13.24
CA VAL A 248 -30.95 8.02 13.39
C VAL A 248 -29.62 7.29 13.27
N GLN A 249 -28.83 7.62 12.24
CA GLN A 249 -27.51 7.05 12.06
C GLN A 249 -26.46 8.16 12.13
N VAL A 250 -25.44 7.96 12.97
CA VAL A 250 -24.32 8.88 13.15
C VAL A 250 -23.04 8.16 12.75
N ARG A 251 -22.40 8.63 11.70
CA ARG A 251 -21.11 8.12 11.23
C ARG A 251 -20.01 9.09 11.65
N HIS A 252 -19.01 8.56 12.33
CA HIS A 252 -17.82 9.31 12.69
C HIS A 252 -16.87 9.39 11.48
N ILE A 253 -16.61 10.60 10.96
CA ILE A 253 -15.77 10.83 9.80
C ILE A 253 -14.54 11.63 10.22
N GLY A 254 -13.34 11.14 9.83
CA GLY A 254 -12.12 11.94 9.94
C GLY A 254 -11.52 12.06 11.33
N PHE A 255 -11.70 11.07 12.20
CA PHE A 255 -10.97 11.01 13.44
C PHE A 255 -9.51 10.62 13.21
N ALA A 256 -8.61 11.55 13.49
CA ALA A 256 -7.34 11.18 14.09
C ALA A 256 -7.71 10.79 15.53
N GLY A 257 -7.77 9.49 15.84
CA GLY A 257 -8.01 9.06 17.20
C GLY A 257 -6.93 9.65 18.09
N SER A 258 -7.29 10.55 18.98
CA SER A 258 -6.52 10.73 20.17
C SER A 258 -6.65 9.39 20.91
N SER A 259 -5.63 8.53 20.83
CA SER A 259 -5.51 7.47 21.81
C SER A 259 -5.66 8.13 23.16
N SER A 260 -6.69 7.78 23.90
CA SER A 260 -6.80 8.07 25.33
C SER A 260 -5.77 7.20 26.06
N GLY A 261 -4.51 7.32 25.66
CA GLY A 261 -3.38 7.04 26.51
C GLY A 261 -3.32 8.19 27.48
N SER A 262 -3.58 7.95 28.75
CA SER A 262 -3.23 8.87 29.83
C SER A 262 -1.71 9.02 29.84
N GLY A 263 -1.19 9.73 28.88
CA GLY A 263 0.15 10.23 28.77
C GLY A 263 0.02 11.74 28.85
N SER A 264 0.30 12.30 30.00
CA SER A 264 0.71 13.68 30.17
C SER A 264 1.93 13.94 29.26
N GLY A 265 1.66 14.05 27.97
CA GLY A 265 2.64 14.31 26.91
C GLY A 265 2.74 15.80 26.63
N GLY A 266 2.75 16.62 27.65
CA GLY A 266 3.30 17.96 27.54
C GLY A 266 4.78 17.83 27.19
N VAL A 267 5.27 18.62 26.21
CA VAL A 267 6.69 18.74 25.92
C VAL A 267 7.39 19.16 27.23
N THR A 268 8.01 18.20 27.92
CA THR A 268 8.65 18.44 29.20
C THR A 268 9.98 19.22 29.08
N SER A 269 10.49 19.32 27.87
CA SER A 269 11.63 20.20 27.59
C SER A 269 11.68 20.61 26.12
N PHE A 270 12.05 21.86 25.86
CA PHE A 270 12.39 22.37 24.56
C PHE A 270 13.78 23.01 24.65
N TYR A 271 14.77 22.50 23.90
CA TYR A 271 16.17 22.90 23.94
C TYR A 271 16.77 22.88 25.38
N GLY A 272 16.47 21.81 26.15
CA GLY A 272 17.00 21.65 27.51
C GLY A 272 16.38 22.58 28.56
N ARG A 273 15.33 23.31 28.24
CA ARG A 273 14.54 24.09 29.20
C ARG A 273 13.39 23.26 29.72
N THR A 274 13.29 23.13 31.04
CA THR A 274 12.17 22.47 31.76
C THR A 274 11.24 23.55 32.33
N GLY A 275 9.93 23.39 32.14
CA GLY A 275 8.91 24.31 32.67
C GLY A 275 7.66 24.30 31.77
N ALA A 276 6.56 24.81 32.30
CA ALA A 276 5.34 24.99 31.51
C ALA A 276 5.58 25.93 30.33
N VAL A 277 5.28 25.49 29.12
CA VAL A 277 5.31 26.28 27.90
C VAL A 277 3.86 26.60 27.52
#